data_5d505e1f443666949f14db37e3c35bf7
#
_entry.id   5d505e1f443666949f14db37e3c35bf7
#
_cell.length_a   1.000
_cell.length_b   1.000
_cell.length_c   1.000
_cell.angle_alpha   90.00
_cell.angle_beta   90.00
_cell.angle_gamma   90.00
#
_symmetry.space_group_name_H-M   'P 1'
#
loop_
_entity.id
_entity.type
_entity.pdbx_description
1 polymer ?
#
loop_
_entity_poly.entity_id
_entity_poly.type
_entity_poly.pdbx_seq_one_letter_code
_entity_poly.pdbx_strand_id
1 'polypeptide(L)'
;LREKIQAAETLVVVEDLYRPYRPKRRTRATIAKEKGLEPLANTILLQMTKKTLEEEASAYIDPEKEVNTWQEALQGAGDILAETISDDANYRIRIRSLTQKEGKIVTEAKDEKAASVYEMYYQYEEPVTKMAGYRVLAINRGEKEKFLTVKLEAPEDRILGYLRKQIMVRENPQTSEFLEKVIEDSYRRLIAPAVEREIRNALTEQAEDGAIQVFGKNLEQLLMQPPIAGQVVLGWDPAFRTGCKLAVVDPTGKVLDTTVIYPTAPQNKVEEAKTVLKKLISKSV
;
A
#
# COMPACT_ATOMS: atom_id res chain seq x y z
N LEU A 1 4.13 24.87 13.61
CA LEU A 1 4.31 23.88 12.55
C LEU A 1 5.73 23.29 12.59
N ARG A 2 6.78 24.13 12.58
CA ARG A 2 8.20 23.68 12.58
C ARG A 2 8.50 22.71 13.73
N GLU A 3 8.11 23.03 14.94
CA GLU A 3 8.31 22.18 16.12
C GLU A 3 7.59 20.82 15.99
N LYS A 4 6.34 20.82 15.48
CA LYS A 4 5.59 19.59 15.23
C LYS A 4 6.23 18.72 14.15
N ILE A 5 6.78 19.31 13.10
CA ILE A 5 7.51 18.58 12.05
C ILE A 5 8.80 18.00 12.60
N GLN A 6 9.55 18.75 13.42
CA GLN A 6 10.79 18.27 14.04
C GLN A 6 10.56 17.16 15.07
N ALA A 7 9.39 17.12 15.71
CA ALA A 7 9.00 16.08 16.67
C ALA A 7 8.34 14.86 16.01
N ALA A 8 8.11 14.88 14.70
CA ALA A 8 7.46 13.78 14.00
C ALA A 8 8.44 12.60 13.83
N GLU A 9 8.00 11.41 14.26
CA GLU A 9 8.82 10.19 14.22
C GLU A 9 8.82 9.50 12.85
N THR A 10 7.82 9.79 12.00
CA THR A 10 7.67 9.16 10.68
C THR A 10 7.37 10.18 9.59
N LEU A 11 7.79 9.86 8.35
CA LEU A 11 7.52 10.68 7.18
C LEU A 11 6.01 10.88 6.96
N VAL A 12 5.20 9.87 7.25
CA VAL A 12 3.73 9.93 7.11
C VAL A 12 3.13 11.01 8.02
N VAL A 13 3.62 11.16 9.24
CA VAL A 13 3.17 12.22 10.15
C VAL A 13 3.62 13.59 9.67
N VAL A 14 4.83 13.71 9.10
CA VAL A 14 5.30 14.96 8.46
C VAL A 14 4.39 15.35 7.31
N GLU A 15 4.03 14.39 6.45
CA GLU A 15 3.13 14.63 5.32
C GLU A 15 1.73 15.06 5.78
N ASP A 16 1.18 14.45 6.84
CA ASP A 16 -0.10 14.86 7.41
C ASP A 16 -0.05 16.32 7.92
N LEU A 17 1.02 16.69 8.63
CA LEU A 17 1.21 18.06 9.15
C LEU A 17 1.40 19.10 8.03
N TYR A 18 2.02 18.70 6.92
CA TYR A 18 2.24 19.57 5.77
C TYR A 18 1.05 19.63 4.80
N ARG A 19 0.14 18.66 4.85
CA ARG A 19 -0.98 18.50 3.92
C ARG A 19 -1.83 19.74 3.73
N PRO A 20 -2.24 20.51 4.76
CA PRO A 20 -3.01 21.74 4.59
C PRO A 20 -2.27 22.82 3.79
N TYR A 21 -0.94 22.78 3.76
CA TYR A 21 -0.08 23.77 3.12
C TYR A 21 0.42 23.35 1.73
N ARG A 22 0.19 22.08 1.38
CA ARG A 22 0.64 21.53 0.10
C ARG A 22 -0.15 22.13 -1.06
N PRO A 23 0.52 22.64 -2.13
CA PRO A 23 -0.17 23.03 -3.34
C PRO A 23 -1.01 21.89 -3.88
N LYS A 24 -2.32 22.10 -3.98
CA LYS A 24 -3.26 21.10 -4.47
C LYS A 24 -3.53 21.32 -5.95
N ARG A 25 -3.71 20.21 -6.67
CA ARG A 25 -4.33 20.26 -8.00
C ARG A 25 -5.77 20.74 -7.85
N ARG A 26 -6.41 21.18 -8.95
CA ARG A 26 -7.80 21.62 -8.97
C ARG A 26 -8.73 20.51 -8.43
N THR A 27 -9.15 20.66 -7.17
CA THR A 27 -10.06 19.74 -6.46
C THR A 27 -11.47 20.30 -6.49
N ARG A 28 -12.48 19.48 -6.10
CA ARG A 28 -13.86 19.98 -5.93
C ARG A 28 -13.93 21.13 -4.93
N ALA A 29 -13.19 21.03 -3.83
CA ALA A 29 -13.13 22.07 -2.80
C ALA A 29 -12.46 23.36 -3.33
N THR A 30 -11.37 23.26 -4.11
CA THR A 30 -10.74 24.47 -4.69
C THR A 30 -11.67 25.15 -5.68
N ILE A 31 -12.40 24.40 -6.52
CA ILE A 31 -13.42 24.93 -7.42
C ILE A 31 -14.53 25.64 -6.62
N ALA A 32 -15.02 25.01 -5.55
CA ALA A 32 -16.04 25.61 -4.70
C ALA A 32 -15.56 26.89 -4.00
N LYS A 33 -14.28 26.97 -3.61
CA LYS A 33 -13.67 28.19 -3.07
C LYS A 33 -13.56 29.29 -4.12
N GLU A 34 -13.17 28.96 -5.36
CA GLU A 34 -13.16 29.89 -6.49
C GLU A 34 -14.57 30.48 -6.77
N LYS A 35 -15.61 29.67 -6.58
CA LYS A 35 -17.02 30.10 -6.67
C LYS A 35 -17.48 30.94 -5.48
N GLY A 36 -16.66 31.14 -4.45
CA GLY A 36 -16.96 31.98 -3.29
C GLY A 36 -17.81 31.30 -2.21
N LEU A 37 -17.81 29.95 -2.13
CA LEU A 37 -18.65 29.19 -1.20
C LEU A 37 -18.01 28.94 0.18
N GLU A 38 -16.78 29.40 0.41
CA GLU A 38 -16.08 29.23 1.68
C GLU A 38 -16.78 29.87 2.88
N PRO A 39 -17.39 31.07 2.79
CA PRO A 39 -18.16 31.65 3.90
C PRO A 39 -19.39 30.81 4.27
N LEU A 40 -20.07 30.19 3.29
CA LEU A 40 -21.18 29.27 3.55
C LEU A 40 -20.70 28.04 4.30
N ALA A 41 -19.59 27.43 3.89
CA ALA A 41 -18.97 26.30 4.58
C ALA A 41 -18.65 26.66 6.04
N ASN A 42 -18.06 27.84 6.27
CA ASN A 42 -17.74 28.31 7.62
C ASN A 42 -19.00 28.53 8.47
N THR A 43 -20.08 29.09 7.92
CA THR A 43 -21.35 29.28 8.61
C THR A 43 -21.95 27.96 9.07
N ILE A 44 -21.91 26.95 8.20
CA ILE A 44 -22.38 25.59 8.52
C ILE A 44 -21.51 24.96 9.62
N LEU A 45 -20.20 25.08 9.53
CA LEU A 45 -19.25 24.51 10.50
C LEU A 45 -19.40 25.13 11.89
N LEU A 46 -19.71 26.42 11.98
CA LEU A 46 -19.95 27.10 13.27
C LEU A 46 -21.19 26.61 13.99
N GLN A 47 -22.15 25.97 13.29
CA GLN A 47 -23.37 25.39 13.86
C GLN A 47 -24.19 26.40 14.71
N MET A 48 -24.21 27.65 14.29
CA MET A 48 -24.88 28.74 15.02
C MET A 48 -26.08 29.33 14.28
N THR A 49 -26.27 28.96 13.01
CA THR A 49 -27.37 29.52 12.22
C THR A 49 -28.73 29.09 12.76
N LYS A 50 -29.71 30.00 12.69
CA LYS A 50 -31.11 29.77 12.97
C LYS A 50 -31.94 29.57 11.71
N LYS A 51 -31.36 29.90 10.55
CA LYS A 51 -31.97 29.73 9.24
C LYS A 51 -31.85 28.31 8.76
N THR A 52 -32.71 27.90 7.86
CA THR A 52 -32.56 26.65 7.15
C THR A 52 -31.33 26.68 6.24
N LEU A 53 -30.75 25.53 5.90
CA LEU A 53 -29.63 25.49 4.97
C LEU A 53 -30.00 25.99 3.57
N GLU A 54 -31.27 25.83 3.16
CA GLU A 54 -31.78 26.38 1.92
C GLU A 54 -31.73 27.93 1.94
N GLU A 55 -32.18 28.57 3.03
CA GLU A 55 -32.15 30.02 3.19
C GLU A 55 -30.70 30.55 3.22
N GLU A 56 -29.81 29.86 3.93
CA GLU A 56 -28.38 30.24 3.98
C GLU A 56 -27.69 30.08 2.62
N ALA A 57 -27.92 28.97 1.93
CA ALA A 57 -27.29 28.70 0.64
C ALA A 57 -27.85 29.51 -0.52
N SER A 58 -29.13 29.91 -0.44
CA SER A 58 -29.78 30.77 -1.47
C SER A 58 -29.08 32.12 -1.62
N ALA A 59 -28.43 32.62 -0.58
CA ALA A 59 -27.65 33.85 -0.63
C ALA A 59 -26.37 33.75 -1.48
N TYR A 60 -25.96 32.52 -1.85
CA TYR A 60 -24.74 32.23 -2.62
C TYR A 60 -25.04 31.80 -4.06
N ILE A 61 -26.28 31.90 -4.51
CA ILE A 61 -26.64 31.65 -5.90
C ILE A 61 -26.04 32.75 -6.77
N ASP A 62 -25.16 32.38 -7.70
CA ASP A 62 -24.46 33.29 -8.59
C ASP A 62 -24.22 32.58 -9.93
N PRO A 63 -25.09 32.81 -10.94
CA PRO A 63 -24.94 32.20 -12.27
C PRO A 63 -23.64 32.55 -12.97
N GLU A 64 -23.04 33.74 -12.70
CA GLU A 64 -21.74 34.11 -13.28
C GLU A 64 -20.60 33.23 -12.78
N LYS A 65 -20.77 32.67 -11.57
CA LYS A 65 -19.84 31.72 -10.98
C LYS A 65 -20.29 30.27 -11.13
N GLU A 66 -21.26 30.02 -12.01
CA GLU A 66 -21.84 28.69 -12.23
C GLU A 66 -22.42 28.06 -10.94
N VAL A 67 -23.06 28.84 -10.10
CA VAL A 67 -23.86 28.39 -8.94
C VAL A 67 -25.31 28.79 -9.22
N ASN A 68 -26.09 27.87 -9.79
CA ASN A 68 -27.42 28.16 -10.27
C ASN A 68 -28.51 27.82 -9.26
N THR A 69 -28.21 26.99 -8.27
CA THR A 69 -29.16 26.49 -7.27
C THR A 69 -28.54 26.51 -5.87
N TRP A 70 -29.39 26.57 -4.85
CA TRP A 70 -28.96 26.43 -3.46
C TRP A 70 -28.37 25.04 -3.17
N GLN A 71 -28.80 23.99 -3.86
CA GLN A 71 -28.24 22.65 -3.76
C GLN A 71 -26.79 22.62 -4.25
N GLU A 72 -26.47 23.31 -5.37
CA GLU A 72 -25.10 23.42 -5.87
C GLU A 72 -24.21 24.21 -4.89
N ALA A 73 -24.74 25.26 -4.26
CA ALA A 73 -24.02 25.99 -3.23
C ALA A 73 -23.72 25.12 -2.01
N LEU A 74 -24.70 24.34 -1.52
CA LEU A 74 -24.50 23.39 -0.42
C LEU A 74 -23.52 22.28 -0.78
N GLN A 75 -23.62 21.74 -1.98
CA GLN A 75 -22.67 20.71 -2.45
C GLN A 75 -21.24 21.24 -2.43
N GLY A 76 -21.01 22.45 -2.92
CA GLY A 76 -19.69 23.08 -2.91
C GLY A 76 -19.20 23.36 -1.48
N ALA A 77 -20.07 23.86 -0.60
CA ALA A 77 -19.74 24.03 0.82
C ALA A 77 -19.38 22.68 1.50
N GLY A 78 -20.12 21.62 1.18
CA GLY A 78 -19.84 20.26 1.64
C GLY A 78 -18.48 19.75 1.16
N ASP A 79 -18.14 19.97 -0.12
CA ASP A 79 -16.83 19.59 -0.67
C ASP A 79 -15.67 20.33 0.03
N ILE A 80 -15.85 21.61 0.38
CA ILE A 80 -14.86 22.39 1.15
C ILE A 80 -14.70 21.79 2.55
N LEU A 81 -15.81 21.53 3.24
CA LEU A 81 -15.78 20.95 4.59
C LEU A 81 -15.17 19.55 4.60
N ALA A 82 -15.56 18.69 3.66
CA ALA A 82 -15.03 17.33 3.55
C ALA A 82 -13.50 17.33 3.34
N GLU A 83 -12.99 18.24 2.50
CA GLU A 83 -11.54 18.36 2.29
C GLU A 83 -10.86 18.95 3.54
N THR A 84 -11.44 19.93 4.19
CA THR A 84 -10.90 20.52 5.44
C THR A 84 -10.78 19.47 6.54
N ILE A 85 -11.80 18.64 6.73
CA ILE A 85 -11.77 17.52 7.68
C ILE A 85 -10.68 16.51 7.30
N SER A 86 -10.58 16.18 6.01
CA SER A 86 -9.60 15.18 5.54
C SER A 86 -8.14 15.66 5.65
N ASP A 87 -7.93 16.96 5.71
CA ASP A 87 -6.59 17.57 5.81
C ASP A 87 -6.13 17.78 7.26
N ASP A 88 -7.01 17.60 8.25
CA ASP A 88 -6.61 17.71 9.65
C ASP A 88 -5.68 16.55 10.06
N ALA A 89 -4.45 16.91 10.42
CA ALA A 89 -3.42 15.94 10.80
C ALA A 89 -3.81 15.11 12.04
N ASN A 90 -4.52 15.71 13.01
CA ASN A 90 -4.90 14.99 14.23
C ASN A 90 -5.94 13.92 13.91
N TYR A 91 -6.90 14.24 13.02
CA TYR A 91 -7.90 13.25 12.59
C TYR A 91 -7.24 12.11 11.85
N ARG A 92 -6.35 12.40 10.92
CA ARG A 92 -5.62 11.38 10.16
C ARG A 92 -4.78 10.46 11.04
N ILE A 93 -3.97 11.04 11.94
CA ILE A 93 -3.14 10.28 12.88
C ILE A 93 -4.03 9.37 13.75
N ARG A 94 -5.13 9.89 14.28
CA ARG A 94 -6.05 9.10 15.11
C ARG A 94 -6.74 7.99 14.35
N ILE A 95 -7.25 8.28 13.15
CA ILE A 95 -7.92 7.30 12.30
C ILE A 95 -6.95 6.20 11.89
N ARG A 96 -5.75 6.55 11.46
CA ARG A 96 -4.69 5.57 11.14
C ARG A 96 -4.38 4.67 12.33
N SER A 97 -4.21 5.24 13.52
CA SER A 97 -3.95 4.47 14.75
C SER A 97 -5.10 3.52 15.08
N LEU A 98 -6.36 3.94 14.94
CA LEU A 98 -7.52 3.08 15.14
C LEU A 98 -7.54 1.94 14.12
N THR A 99 -7.34 2.26 12.84
CA THR A 99 -7.33 1.28 11.76
C THR A 99 -6.19 0.27 11.88
N GLN A 100 -4.99 0.71 12.29
CA GLN A 100 -3.87 -0.21 12.55
C GLN A 100 -4.15 -1.16 13.71
N LYS A 101 -4.80 -0.69 14.77
CA LYS A 101 -5.05 -1.50 15.97
C LYS A 101 -6.21 -2.47 15.82
N GLU A 102 -7.26 -2.08 15.13
CA GLU A 102 -8.54 -2.79 15.11
C GLU A 102 -8.97 -3.22 13.71
N GLY A 103 -8.29 -2.76 12.68
CA GLY A 103 -8.58 -3.14 11.30
C GLY A 103 -8.13 -4.55 10.98
N LYS A 104 -8.72 -5.10 9.92
CA LYS A 104 -8.43 -6.44 9.39
C LYS A 104 -8.11 -6.34 7.91
N ILE A 105 -7.16 -7.15 7.45
CA ILE A 105 -7.01 -7.43 6.02
C ILE A 105 -7.99 -8.55 5.68
N VAL A 106 -8.80 -8.30 4.67
CA VAL A 106 -9.78 -9.26 4.13
C VAL A 106 -9.45 -9.52 2.68
N THR A 107 -9.45 -10.78 2.29
CA THR A 107 -9.21 -11.18 0.90
C THR A 107 -10.32 -12.09 0.40
N GLU A 108 -10.68 -11.88 -0.85
CA GLU A 108 -11.70 -12.65 -1.57
C GLU A 108 -11.14 -13.10 -2.91
N ALA A 109 -11.53 -14.30 -3.36
CA ALA A 109 -11.22 -14.75 -4.71
C ALA A 109 -11.97 -13.89 -5.75
N LYS A 110 -11.31 -13.57 -6.86
CA LYS A 110 -12.01 -13.00 -8.03
C LYS A 110 -12.82 -14.05 -8.78
N ASP A 111 -12.34 -15.29 -8.77
CA ASP A 111 -13.03 -16.47 -9.29
C ASP A 111 -12.71 -17.64 -8.34
N GLU A 112 -13.70 -18.07 -7.55
CA GLU A 112 -13.56 -19.18 -6.59
C GLU A 112 -13.26 -20.54 -7.24
N LYS A 113 -13.52 -20.68 -8.53
CA LYS A 113 -13.28 -21.93 -9.29
C LYS A 113 -11.88 -21.98 -9.90
N ALA A 114 -11.17 -20.89 -9.92
CA ALA A 114 -9.82 -20.86 -10.48
C ALA A 114 -8.83 -21.53 -9.53
N ALA A 115 -8.24 -22.64 -9.94
CA ALA A 115 -7.17 -23.28 -9.16
C ALA A 115 -5.92 -22.38 -9.16
N SER A 116 -5.36 -22.10 -7.98
CA SER A 116 -4.14 -21.32 -7.82
C SER A 116 -3.40 -21.67 -6.53
N VAL A 117 -2.16 -21.19 -6.41
CA VAL A 117 -1.38 -21.30 -5.17
C VAL A 117 -1.92 -20.38 -4.05
N TYR A 118 -2.95 -19.57 -4.34
CA TYR A 118 -3.56 -18.60 -3.41
C TYR A 118 -4.88 -19.07 -2.83
N GLU A 119 -5.33 -20.31 -3.05
CA GLU A 119 -6.62 -20.83 -2.58
C GLU A 119 -6.83 -20.65 -1.08
N MET A 120 -5.76 -20.74 -0.28
CA MET A 120 -5.83 -20.51 1.17
C MET A 120 -6.21 -19.06 1.54
N TYR A 121 -6.18 -18.13 0.59
CA TYR A 121 -6.53 -16.72 0.77
C TYR A 121 -7.83 -16.35 0.04
N TYR A 122 -8.61 -17.29 -0.50
CA TYR A 122 -9.85 -16.99 -1.23
C TYR A 122 -10.97 -16.47 -0.34
N GLN A 123 -10.97 -16.87 0.94
CA GLN A 123 -11.85 -16.36 1.99
C GLN A 123 -11.02 -16.24 3.26
N TYR A 124 -10.26 -15.16 3.37
CA TYR A 124 -9.30 -15.01 4.46
C TYR A 124 -9.44 -13.65 5.12
N GLU A 125 -9.36 -13.64 6.46
CA GLU A 125 -9.28 -12.42 7.25
C GLU A 125 -8.24 -12.54 8.36
N GLU A 126 -7.50 -11.47 8.60
CA GLU A 126 -6.55 -11.40 9.72
C GLU A 126 -6.42 -9.95 10.22
N PRO A 127 -6.37 -9.72 11.56
CA PRO A 127 -6.08 -8.41 12.11
C PRO A 127 -4.75 -7.85 11.60
N VAL A 128 -4.72 -6.57 11.26
CA VAL A 128 -3.51 -5.86 10.78
C VAL A 128 -2.31 -6.11 11.70
N THR A 129 -2.54 -6.08 13.01
CA THR A 129 -1.49 -6.28 14.04
C THR A 129 -0.89 -7.68 14.08
N LYS A 130 -1.54 -8.67 13.46
CA LYS A 130 -1.11 -10.09 13.46
C LYS A 130 -0.57 -10.55 12.12
N MET A 131 -0.62 -9.70 11.09
CA MET A 131 -0.19 -10.04 9.75
C MET A 131 1.29 -10.43 9.70
N ALA A 132 1.58 -11.68 9.38
CA ALA A 132 2.94 -12.14 9.15
C ALA A 132 3.46 -11.69 7.77
N GLY A 133 4.73 -11.28 7.69
CA GLY A 133 5.32 -10.72 6.46
C GLY A 133 5.16 -11.62 5.22
N TYR A 134 5.36 -12.94 5.36
CA TYR A 134 5.18 -13.86 4.24
C TYR A 134 3.75 -13.92 3.70
N ARG A 135 2.74 -13.70 4.57
CA ARG A 135 1.33 -13.62 4.15
C ARG A 135 1.06 -12.33 3.40
N VAL A 136 1.59 -11.20 3.89
CA VAL A 136 1.50 -9.91 3.19
C VAL A 136 2.03 -10.03 1.78
N LEU A 137 3.22 -10.61 1.60
CA LEU A 137 3.84 -10.81 0.28
C LEU A 137 3.04 -11.76 -0.61
N ALA A 138 2.51 -12.85 -0.05
CA ALA A 138 1.68 -13.80 -0.79
C ALA A 138 0.36 -13.16 -1.26
N ILE A 139 -0.34 -12.44 -0.38
CA ILE A 139 -1.59 -11.73 -0.68
C ILE A 139 -1.37 -10.64 -1.73
N ASN A 140 -0.30 -9.83 -1.60
CA ASN A 140 0.05 -8.80 -2.59
C ASN A 140 0.34 -9.40 -3.97
N ARG A 141 1.01 -10.56 -4.01
CA ARG A 141 1.24 -11.28 -5.26
C ARG A 141 -0.06 -11.81 -5.87
N GLY A 142 -0.93 -12.42 -5.07
CA GLY A 142 -2.24 -12.91 -5.53
C GLY A 142 -3.14 -11.79 -6.07
N GLU A 143 -3.10 -10.61 -5.46
CA GLU A 143 -3.79 -9.42 -5.96
C GLU A 143 -3.20 -8.93 -7.29
N LYS A 144 -1.86 -8.84 -7.39
CA LYS A 144 -1.15 -8.43 -8.63
C LYS A 144 -1.41 -9.40 -9.77
N GLU A 145 -1.45 -10.70 -9.50
CA GLU A 145 -1.77 -11.76 -10.46
C GLU A 145 -3.28 -11.89 -10.73
N LYS A 146 -4.11 -11.05 -10.11
CA LYS A 146 -5.57 -10.95 -10.28
C LYS A 146 -6.37 -12.17 -9.80
N PHE A 147 -5.83 -12.98 -8.93
CA PHE A 147 -6.57 -14.05 -8.24
C PHE A 147 -7.36 -13.53 -7.05
N LEU A 148 -6.82 -12.53 -6.34
CA LEU A 148 -7.41 -11.98 -5.14
C LEU A 148 -7.89 -10.54 -5.31
N THR A 149 -8.93 -10.19 -4.54
CA THR A 149 -9.30 -8.82 -4.18
C THR A 149 -8.93 -8.64 -2.71
N VAL A 150 -8.22 -7.55 -2.39
CA VAL A 150 -7.74 -7.28 -1.03
C VAL A 150 -8.33 -5.97 -0.54
N LYS A 151 -8.87 -5.99 0.68
CA LYS A 151 -9.47 -4.83 1.34
C LYS A 151 -8.94 -4.72 2.77
N LEU A 152 -8.85 -3.50 3.26
CA LEU A 152 -8.64 -3.20 4.65
C LEU A 152 -9.98 -2.80 5.27
N GLU A 153 -10.54 -3.65 6.11
CA GLU A 153 -11.73 -3.32 6.91
C GLU A 153 -11.32 -2.55 8.15
N ALA A 154 -11.72 -1.30 8.22
CA ALA A 154 -11.48 -0.42 9.35
C ALA A 154 -12.67 -0.45 10.33
N PRO A 155 -12.49 -0.07 11.61
CA PRO A 155 -13.59 0.08 12.57
C PRO A 155 -14.38 1.37 12.29
N GLU A 156 -15.16 1.38 11.19
CA GLU A 156 -15.82 2.57 10.62
C GLU A 156 -16.72 3.28 11.63
N ASP A 157 -17.56 2.55 12.38
CA ASP A 157 -18.46 3.15 13.37
C ASP A 157 -17.71 3.92 14.45
N ARG A 158 -16.56 3.42 14.89
CA ARG A 158 -15.71 4.10 15.89
C ARG A 158 -15.02 5.33 15.31
N ILE A 159 -14.61 5.24 14.05
CA ILE A 159 -13.97 6.36 13.33
C ILE A 159 -14.99 7.48 13.11
N LEU A 160 -16.16 7.14 12.57
CA LEU A 160 -17.23 8.11 12.36
C LEU A 160 -17.71 8.71 13.69
N GLY A 161 -17.87 7.88 14.74
CA GLY A 161 -18.20 8.35 16.09
C GLY A 161 -17.15 9.30 16.66
N TYR A 162 -15.88 9.09 16.39
CA TYR A 162 -14.81 10.01 16.76
C TYR A 162 -14.93 11.34 16.00
N LEU A 163 -15.06 11.30 14.67
CA LEU A 163 -15.19 12.50 13.84
C LEU A 163 -16.43 13.33 14.21
N ARG A 164 -17.57 12.69 14.45
CA ARG A 164 -18.79 13.35 14.94
C ARG A 164 -18.52 14.15 16.22
N LYS A 165 -17.87 13.55 17.20
CA LYS A 165 -17.55 14.23 18.48
C LYS A 165 -16.61 15.41 18.30
N GLN A 166 -15.73 15.39 17.30
CA GLN A 166 -14.80 16.49 17.06
C GLN A 166 -15.43 17.63 16.27
N ILE A 167 -16.34 17.34 15.34
CA ILE A 167 -16.88 18.29 14.37
C ILE A 167 -18.25 18.82 14.82
N MET A 168 -19.12 17.94 15.30
CA MET A 168 -20.47 18.29 15.75
C MET A 168 -20.44 18.71 17.23
N VAL A 169 -19.83 19.86 17.51
CA VAL A 169 -19.64 20.37 18.87
C VAL A 169 -20.88 21.06 19.45
N ARG A 170 -21.89 21.31 18.61
CA ARG A 170 -23.15 21.93 18.99
C ARG A 170 -24.31 21.16 18.39
N GLU A 171 -25.38 20.98 19.13
CA GLU A 171 -26.62 20.46 18.60
C GLU A 171 -27.34 21.57 17.84
N ASN A 172 -27.41 21.45 16.54
CA ASN A 172 -28.16 22.37 15.68
C ASN A 172 -28.93 21.56 14.62
N PRO A 173 -30.26 21.44 14.76
CA PRO A 173 -31.09 20.66 13.84
C PRO A 173 -30.96 21.08 12.37
N GLN A 174 -30.60 22.36 12.12
CA GLN A 174 -30.47 22.86 10.76
C GLN A 174 -29.21 22.34 10.04
N THR A 175 -28.13 22.07 10.79
CA THR A 175 -26.83 21.70 10.20
C THR A 175 -26.44 20.26 10.45
N SER A 176 -27.02 19.60 11.45
CA SER A 176 -26.58 18.28 11.93
C SER A 176 -26.64 17.20 10.85
N GLU A 177 -27.77 17.08 10.14
CA GLU A 177 -27.92 16.07 9.09
C GLU A 177 -26.94 16.28 7.92
N PHE A 178 -26.71 17.54 7.58
CA PHE A 178 -25.76 17.88 6.52
C PHE A 178 -24.32 17.58 6.92
N LEU A 179 -23.92 17.96 8.13
CA LEU A 179 -22.57 17.68 8.66
C LEU A 179 -22.31 16.19 8.78
N GLU A 180 -23.32 15.40 9.16
CA GLU A 180 -23.23 13.93 9.18
C GLU A 180 -22.82 13.37 7.81
N LYS A 181 -23.53 13.80 6.75
CA LYS A 181 -23.22 13.42 5.37
C LYS A 181 -21.84 13.87 4.92
N VAL A 182 -21.42 15.06 5.33
CA VAL A 182 -20.09 15.62 5.03
C VAL A 182 -18.99 14.81 5.73
N ILE A 183 -19.19 14.42 6.99
CA ILE A 183 -18.25 13.59 7.75
C ILE A 183 -18.09 12.22 7.09
N GLU A 184 -19.19 11.58 6.72
CA GLU A 184 -19.15 10.29 6.02
C GLU A 184 -18.44 10.39 4.66
N ASP A 185 -18.75 11.42 3.87
CA ASP A 185 -18.09 11.66 2.58
C ASP A 185 -16.60 11.91 2.75
N SER A 186 -16.21 12.76 3.71
CA SER A 186 -14.80 13.02 4.03
C SER A 186 -14.05 11.73 4.39
N TYR A 187 -14.65 10.90 5.24
CA TYR A 187 -14.03 9.64 5.63
C TYR A 187 -13.95 8.66 4.45
N ARG A 188 -15.09 8.31 3.86
CA ARG A 188 -15.16 7.24 2.84
C ARG A 188 -14.42 7.59 1.55
N ARG A 189 -14.52 8.85 1.09
CA ARG A 189 -13.94 9.29 -0.18
C ARG A 189 -12.49 9.74 -0.05
N LEU A 190 -12.10 10.40 1.03
CA LEU A 190 -10.81 11.07 1.13
C LEU A 190 -9.86 10.42 2.13
N ILE A 191 -10.34 10.04 3.32
CA ILE A 191 -9.46 9.54 4.40
C ILE A 191 -9.23 8.03 4.27
N ALA A 192 -10.29 7.24 4.20
CA ALA A 192 -10.19 5.77 4.22
C ALA A 192 -9.29 5.20 3.11
N PRO A 193 -9.41 5.61 1.82
CA PRO A 193 -8.54 5.08 0.77
C PRO A 193 -7.08 5.47 0.94
N ALA A 194 -6.81 6.63 1.56
CA ALA A 194 -5.45 7.07 1.83
C ALA A 194 -4.84 6.27 2.98
N VAL A 195 -5.57 6.12 4.09
CA VAL A 195 -5.13 5.36 5.27
C VAL A 195 -4.94 3.88 4.93
N GLU A 196 -5.84 3.28 4.14
CA GLU A 196 -5.68 1.91 3.65
C GLU A 196 -4.37 1.73 2.90
N ARG A 197 -4.10 2.60 1.92
CA ARG A 197 -2.87 2.56 1.14
C ARG A 197 -1.63 2.74 2.01
N GLU A 198 -1.65 3.67 2.97
CA GLU A 198 -0.55 3.92 3.89
C GLU A 198 -0.24 2.69 4.75
N ILE A 199 -1.26 2.04 5.31
CA ILE A 199 -1.11 0.84 6.14
C ILE A 199 -0.62 -0.33 5.29
N ARG A 200 -1.19 -0.55 4.10
CA ARG A 200 -0.76 -1.62 3.21
C ARG A 200 0.69 -1.43 2.73
N ASN A 201 1.09 -0.21 2.44
CA ASN A 201 2.48 0.09 2.09
C ASN A 201 3.43 -0.19 3.26
N ALA A 202 3.09 0.23 4.47
CA ALA A 202 3.90 -0.03 5.66
C ALA A 202 4.04 -1.54 5.96
N LEU A 203 2.94 -2.31 5.83
CA LEU A 203 2.99 -3.77 5.96
C LEU A 203 3.88 -4.41 4.89
N THR A 204 3.83 -3.91 3.66
CA THR A 204 4.63 -4.42 2.55
C THR A 204 6.11 -4.15 2.77
N GLU A 205 6.47 -2.92 3.12
CA GLU A 205 7.86 -2.51 3.41
C GLU A 205 8.45 -3.37 4.55
N GLN A 206 7.72 -3.51 5.65
CA GLN A 206 8.14 -4.37 6.76
C GLN A 206 8.32 -5.83 6.35
N ALA A 207 7.44 -6.35 5.49
CA ALA A 207 7.48 -7.71 5.00
C ALA A 207 8.66 -7.97 4.06
N GLU A 208 8.94 -7.00 3.16
CA GLU A 208 10.08 -7.03 2.24
C GLU A 208 11.41 -6.99 2.99
N ASP A 209 11.55 -6.08 3.96
CA ASP A 209 12.75 -5.99 4.80
C ASP A 209 13.02 -7.30 5.56
N GLY A 210 11.98 -7.89 6.14
CA GLY A 210 12.09 -9.18 6.81
C GLY A 210 12.50 -10.31 5.87
N ALA A 211 11.94 -10.35 4.66
CA ALA A 211 12.30 -11.34 3.64
C ALA A 211 13.75 -11.17 3.15
N ILE A 212 14.21 -9.93 2.95
CA ILE A 212 15.59 -9.64 2.58
C ILE A 212 16.57 -10.10 3.66
N GLN A 213 16.26 -9.87 4.93
CA GLN A 213 17.09 -10.34 6.04
C GLN A 213 17.21 -11.86 6.09
N VAL A 214 16.09 -12.59 5.92
CA VAL A 214 16.11 -14.06 5.86
C VAL A 214 16.91 -14.56 4.66
N PHE A 215 16.70 -13.96 3.49
CA PHE A 215 17.46 -14.29 2.29
C PHE A 215 18.96 -14.05 2.49
N GLY A 216 19.35 -12.91 3.07
CA GLY A 216 20.74 -12.57 3.35
C GLY A 216 21.42 -13.60 4.27
N LYS A 217 20.75 -14.01 5.36
CA LYS A 217 21.26 -15.06 6.24
C LYS A 217 21.44 -16.41 5.54
N ASN A 218 20.45 -16.81 4.73
CA ASN A 218 20.54 -18.06 3.99
C ASN A 218 21.66 -18.02 2.95
N LEU A 219 21.83 -16.88 2.27
CA LEU A 219 22.92 -16.69 1.31
C LEU A 219 24.28 -16.73 2.01
N GLU A 220 24.43 -16.04 3.14
CA GLU A 220 25.65 -16.09 3.96
C GLU A 220 26.00 -17.51 4.37
N GLN A 221 25.04 -18.27 4.90
CA GLN A 221 25.23 -19.67 5.26
C GLN A 221 25.67 -20.54 4.06
N LEU A 222 25.08 -20.28 2.89
CA LEU A 222 25.44 -21.00 1.66
C LEU A 222 26.89 -20.67 1.22
N LEU A 223 27.24 -19.39 1.23
CA LEU A 223 28.56 -18.93 0.80
C LEU A 223 29.67 -19.30 1.80
N MET A 224 29.34 -19.40 3.09
CA MET A 224 30.27 -19.74 4.18
C MET A 224 30.37 -21.23 4.43
N GLN A 225 29.75 -22.05 3.58
CA GLN A 225 29.96 -23.52 3.69
C GLN A 225 31.43 -23.88 3.51
N PRO A 226 32.00 -24.76 4.35
CA PRO A 226 33.36 -25.20 4.21
C PRO A 226 33.59 -25.89 2.85
N PRO A 227 34.74 -25.66 2.21
CA PRO A 227 35.04 -26.29 0.93
C PRO A 227 35.14 -27.83 1.11
N ILE A 228 34.80 -28.58 0.06
CA ILE A 228 35.02 -30.02 0.00
C ILE A 228 36.54 -30.22 -0.10
N ALA A 229 37.15 -30.54 1.03
CA ALA A 229 38.61 -30.72 1.09
C ALA A 229 39.03 -32.18 0.79
N GLY A 230 40.25 -32.34 0.26
CA GLY A 230 40.87 -33.67 0.07
C GLY A 230 40.34 -34.46 -1.12
N GLN A 231 39.53 -33.90 -1.97
CA GLN A 231 38.95 -34.56 -3.15
C GLN A 231 39.06 -33.68 -4.40
N VAL A 232 39.09 -34.32 -5.55
CA VAL A 232 38.90 -33.61 -6.84
C VAL A 232 37.39 -33.36 -7.01
N VAL A 233 37.01 -32.11 -7.26
CA VAL A 233 35.61 -31.68 -7.35
C VAL A 233 35.33 -31.15 -8.73
N LEU A 234 34.21 -31.63 -9.34
CA LEU A 234 33.64 -31.06 -10.55
C LEU A 234 32.51 -30.09 -10.17
N GLY A 235 32.78 -28.78 -10.31
CA GLY A 235 31.75 -27.73 -10.21
C GLY A 235 30.94 -27.64 -11.50
N TRP A 236 29.61 -27.53 -11.38
CA TRP A 236 28.68 -27.41 -12.50
C TRP A 236 27.73 -26.21 -12.26
N ASP A 237 27.82 -25.21 -13.11
CA ASP A 237 26.91 -24.06 -13.15
C ASP A 237 25.94 -24.22 -14.34
N PRO A 238 24.69 -24.65 -14.10
CA PRO A 238 23.72 -24.88 -15.17
C PRO A 238 23.19 -23.58 -15.75
N ALA A 239 23.17 -23.47 -17.08
CA ALA A 239 22.53 -22.36 -17.79
C ALA A 239 21.96 -22.82 -19.13
N PHE A 240 20.75 -22.37 -19.45
CA PHE A 240 20.04 -22.79 -20.67
C PHE A 240 20.62 -22.13 -21.93
N ARG A 241 20.69 -20.81 -21.97
CA ARG A 241 21.08 -20.05 -23.17
C ARG A 241 22.58 -20.01 -23.40
N THR A 242 23.36 -19.79 -22.34
CA THR A 242 24.82 -19.59 -22.41
C THR A 242 25.61 -20.88 -22.23
N GLY A 243 24.92 -22.01 -22.05
CA GLY A 243 25.53 -23.31 -21.79
C GLY A 243 25.94 -23.51 -20.32
N CYS A 244 26.03 -24.79 -19.91
CA CYS A 244 26.49 -25.18 -18.59
C CYS A 244 28.02 -25.04 -18.49
N LYS A 245 28.49 -24.26 -17.53
CA LYS A 245 29.93 -24.08 -17.27
C LYS A 245 30.39 -25.11 -16.27
N LEU A 246 31.53 -25.69 -16.57
CA LEU A 246 32.16 -26.75 -15.78
C LEU A 246 33.56 -26.35 -15.37
N ALA A 247 33.93 -26.62 -14.12
CA ALA A 247 35.28 -26.46 -13.64
C ALA A 247 35.68 -27.67 -12.79
N VAL A 248 36.88 -28.22 -13.02
CA VAL A 248 37.46 -29.26 -12.15
C VAL A 248 38.52 -28.60 -11.29
N VAL A 249 38.45 -28.84 -9.99
CA VAL A 249 39.41 -28.36 -9.02
C VAL A 249 40.06 -29.51 -8.25
N ASP A 250 41.33 -29.38 -7.93
CA ASP A 250 42.07 -30.31 -7.12
C ASP A 250 41.73 -30.20 -5.61
N PRO A 251 42.23 -31.10 -4.74
CA PRO A 251 41.97 -31.03 -3.31
C PRO A 251 42.36 -29.75 -2.60
N THR A 252 43.19 -28.90 -3.23
CA THR A 252 43.62 -27.62 -2.70
C THR A 252 42.81 -26.41 -3.23
N GLY A 253 41.87 -26.69 -4.14
CA GLY A 253 41.04 -25.62 -4.79
C GLY A 253 41.67 -25.06 -6.06
N LYS A 254 42.82 -25.58 -6.54
CA LYS A 254 43.43 -25.15 -7.81
C LYS A 254 42.59 -25.67 -8.98
N VAL A 255 42.27 -24.77 -9.92
CA VAL A 255 41.54 -25.13 -11.15
C VAL A 255 42.44 -25.97 -12.06
N LEU A 256 41.99 -27.20 -12.38
CA LEU A 256 42.67 -28.13 -13.27
C LEU A 256 42.23 -27.97 -14.72
N ASP A 257 40.93 -27.82 -14.94
CA ASP A 257 40.34 -27.67 -16.28
C ASP A 257 38.99 -26.96 -16.22
N THR A 258 38.59 -26.32 -17.33
CA THR A 258 37.28 -25.68 -17.47
C THR A 258 36.71 -25.94 -18.86
N THR A 259 35.37 -26.09 -18.96
CA THR A 259 34.70 -26.26 -20.24
C THR A 259 33.25 -25.79 -20.18
N VAL A 260 32.61 -25.65 -21.35
CA VAL A 260 31.19 -25.32 -21.48
C VAL A 260 30.50 -26.43 -22.27
N ILE A 261 29.36 -26.92 -21.81
CA ILE A 261 28.54 -27.90 -22.51
C ILE A 261 27.10 -27.38 -22.68
N TYR A 262 26.40 -27.90 -23.67
CA TYR A 262 25.05 -27.43 -24.03
C TYR A 262 24.02 -28.59 -24.04
N PRO A 263 23.77 -29.26 -22.90
CA PRO A 263 22.87 -30.40 -22.84
C PRO A 263 21.38 -30.07 -22.90
N THR A 264 21.01 -28.78 -22.74
CA THR A 264 19.64 -28.31 -22.60
C THR A 264 19.19 -27.47 -23.82
N ALA A 265 17.87 -27.24 -23.91
CA ALA A 265 17.31 -26.33 -24.90
C ALA A 265 17.93 -24.91 -24.78
N PRO A 266 18.08 -24.16 -25.89
CA PRO A 266 17.65 -24.49 -27.24
C PRO A 266 18.60 -25.40 -28.03
N GLN A 267 19.80 -25.66 -27.54
CA GLN A 267 20.84 -26.33 -28.32
C GLN A 267 20.78 -27.86 -28.27
N ASN A 268 20.32 -28.46 -27.17
CA ASN A 268 20.09 -29.91 -26.97
C ASN A 268 21.24 -30.80 -27.43
N LYS A 269 22.50 -30.41 -27.28
CA LYS A 269 23.69 -31.14 -27.69
C LYS A 269 24.07 -32.21 -26.66
N VAL A 270 23.18 -33.13 -26.34
CA VAL A 270 23.31 -34.09 -25.23
C VAL A 270 24.48 -35.05 -25.40
N GLU A 271 24.64 -35.67 -26.60
CA GLU A 271 25.70 -36.65 -26.86
C GLU A 271 27.10 -36.02 -26.91
N GLU A 272 27.19 -34.78 -27.46
CA GLU A 272 28.43 -34.00 -27.43
C GLU A 272 28.79 -33.68 -25.97
N ALA A 273 27.81 -33.22 -25.17
CA ALA A 273 28.01 -32.91 -23.76
C ALA A 273 28.49 -34.12 -22.96
N LYS A 274 27.89 -35.34 -23.16
CA LYS A 274 28.33 -36.58 -22.54
C LYS A 274 29.76 -36.92 -22.89
N THR A 275 30.15 -36.75 -24.15
CA THR A 275 31.51 -37.05 -24.62
C THR A 275 32.52 -36.10 -23.98
N VAL A 276 32.25 -34.82 -23.95
CA VAL A 276 33.09 -33.81 -23.29
C VAL A 276 33.21 -34.09 -21.80
N LEU A 277 32.12 -34.41 -21.12
CA LEU A 277 32.09 -34.71 -19.69
C LEU A 277 32.92 -35.96 -19.35
N LYS A 278 32.76 -37.06 -20.10
CA LYS A 278 33.56 -38.26 -19.91
C LYS A 278 35.06 -37.98 -20.07
N LYS A 279 35.44 -37.21 -21.09
CA LYS A 279 36.83 -36.80 -21.34
C LYS A 279 37.39 -35.97 -20.21
N LEU A 280 36.60 -35.01 -19.70
CA LEU A 280 36.97 -34.15 -18.59
C LEU A 280 37.22 -34.93 -17.32
N ILE A 281 36.31 -35.85 -16.95
CA ILE A 281 36.44 -36.72 -15.78
C ILE A 281 37.67 -37.63 -15.91
N SER A 282 37.87 -38.34 -17.05
CA SER A 282 39.00 -39.25 -17.24
C SER A 282 40.36 -38.56 -17.23
N LYS A 283 40.45 -37.27 -17.49
CA LYS A 283 41.68 -36.46 -17.46
C LYS A 283 42.01 -35.98 -16.05
N SER A 284 41.01 -35.86 -15.19
CA SER A 284 41.13 -35.17 -13.89
C SER A 284 41.12 -36.14 -12.69
N VAL A 285 40.82 -37.42 -12.92
CA VAL A 285 40.93 -38.53 -11.97
C VAL A 285 42.07 -39.43 -12.39
#